data_0871d6dfa1713bac87cbf845a5d482d6
#
_entry.id   0871d6dfa1713bac87cbf845a5d482d6
#
_cell.length_a   1.000
_cell.length_b   1.000
_cell.length_c   1.000
_cell.angle_alpha   90.00
_cell.angle_beta   90.00
_cell.angle_gamma   90.00
#
_symmetry.space_group_name_H-M   'P 1'
#
loop_
_entity.id
_entity.type
_entity.pdbx_description
1 polymer ?
#
loop_
_entity_poly.entity_id
_entity_poly.type
_entity_poly.pdbx_seq_one_letter_code
_entity_poly.pdbx_strand_id
1 'polypeptide(L)'
;MVSQHGILLAVSIISDHFGPLVSKVCRCLLRHGALPLQEIVRRLELSPGQVKNSLLVLIQHNCVQAFNAPRGSGDKTVTHYLAIFDNILHRQRFSKFLSVIRADIPESEALLEGLLQNGSITPAREEIRMNFNKLAFAHYVEHCPKPEPFFDPLVDEQSTSRKRAPKSVEIALSIDKKVVNTAALSDAERFSEIPYIMEDASNANDSPHSSISGAKRKHDALEGDAELDSTIAENEVLWRANFEKFTFCLKKKFCADRKKPKLKVGTHPIWEAFFEASLVERDNNSVTSPINAIMERLRQKEGGTSMTLDHITRVLEELNCSPSSEDPDSFILDLSRIVEASRNEEIESLVRKKYGQEAFTIFRLLVREGGPVETDKIIDTTILDKQIVHGTLYKLWKDDYIDTERIQSGTGTGNSQFFLWRVKNTFREQFIDNLCHAALNLRQMGSKDDTKLRNRKNILILALTRHDDSLMLFQDF
;
A
#
# COMPACT_ATOMS: atom_id res chain seq x y z
N MET A 1 10.52 -10.24 -4.87
CA MET A 1 11.72 -9.83 -4.09
C MET A 1 11.86 -8.32 -4.17
N VAL A 2 12.21 -7.68 -3.04
CA VAL A 2 12.47 -6.22 -3.02
C VAL A 2 13.74 -5.93 -3.81
N SER A 3 13.72 -4.87 -4.62
CA SER A 3 14.88 -4.43 -5.42
C SER A 3 16.04 -3.93 -4.54
N GLN A 4 17.24 -3.89 -5.09
CA GLN A 4 18.42 -3.44 -4.33
C GLN A 4 18.28 -1.99 -3.87
N HIS A 5 17.80 -1.09 -4.74
CA HIS A 5 17.60 0.31 -4.37
C HIS A 5 16.41 0.47 -3.43
N GLY A 6 15.36 -0.37 -3.55
CA GLY A 6 14.27 -0.43 -2.60
C GLY A 6 14.75 -0.79 -1.18
N ILE A 7 15.62 -1.79 -1.05
CA ILE A 7 16.22 -2.14 0.25
C ILE A 7 17.03 -0.94 0.82
N LEU A 8 17.82 -0.28 0.01
CA LEU A 8 18.60 0.87 0.46
C LEU A 8 17.72 2.05 0.89
N LEU A 9 16.63 2.29 0.16
CA LEU A 9 15.65 3.32 0.51
C LEU A 9 14.97 3.00 1.84
N ALA A 10 14.47 1.77 2.02
CA ALA A 10 13.84 1.33 3.27
C ALA A 10 14.81 1.44 4.46
N VAL A 11 16.06 1.03 4.28
CA VAL A 11 17.11 1.15 5.32
C VAL A 11 17.37 2.61 5.67
N SER A 12 17.40 3.52 4.70
CA SER A 12 17.54 4.96 4.97
C SER A 12 16.37 5.49 5.79
N ILE A 13 15.13 5.11 5.43
CA ILE A 13 13.93 5.51 6.19
C ILE A 13 14.01 5.04 7.64
N ILE A 14 14.33 3.75 7.86
CA ILE A 14 14.44 3.19 9.20
C ILE A 14 15.58 3.83 10.00
N SER A 15 16.71 4.14 9.34
CA SER A 15 17.84 4.81 9.97
C SER A 15 17.47 6.21 10.48
N ASP A 16 16.71 6.96 9.69
CA ASP A 16 16.29 8.32 10.05
C ASP A 16 15.27 8.34 11.21
N HIS A 17 14.43 7.30 11.32
CA HIS A 17 13.41 7.22 12.37
C HIS A 17 13.88 6.51 13.65
N PHE A 18 14.66 5.44 13.54
CA PHE A 18 14.99 4.55 14.66
C PHE A 18 16.50 4.36 14.87
N GLY A 19 17.30 5.00 14.05
CA GLY A 19 18.75 4.96 14.16
C GLY A 19 19.44 3.75 13.49
N PRO A 20 20.79 3.75 13.53
CA PRO A 20 21.59 2.85 12.71
C PRO A 20 21.52 1.38 13.17
N LEU A 21 21.29 1.12 14.46
CA LEU A 21 21.21 -0.25 14.98
C LEU A 21 19.98 -0.98 14.44
N VAL A 22 18.81 -0.35 14.56
CA VAL A 22 17.53 -0.89 14.07
C VAL A 22 17.57 -1.06 12.54
N SER A 23 18.18 -0.11 11.83
CA SER A 23 18.33 -0.18 10.37
C SER A 23 19.23 -1.34 9.90
N LYS A 24 20.25 -1.74 10.68
CA LYS A 24 21.06 -2.94 10.39
C LYS A 24 20.24 -4.21 10.47
N VAL A 25 19.39 -4.35 11.49
CA VAL A 25 18.50 -5.51 11.65
C VAL A 25 17.49 -5.55 10.50
N CYS A 26 16.85 -4.42 10.19
CA CYS A 26 15.92 -4.31 9.07
C CYS A 26 16.57 -4.68 7.73
N ARG A 27 17.79 -4.18 7.45
CA ARG A 27 18.57 -4.53 6.25
C ARG A 27 18.82 -6.03 6.13
N CYS A 28 19.15 -6.69 7.23
CA CYS A 28 19.38 -8.14 7.27
C CYS A 28 18.11 -8.89 6.82
N LEU A 29 16.94 -8.53 7.37
CA LEU A 29 15.67 -9.14 7.03
C LEU A 29 15.25 -8.86 5.57
N LEU A 30 15.39 -7.63 5.09
CA LEU A 30 15.05 -7.29 3.71
C LEU A 30 15.91 -8.00 2.67
N ARG A 31 17.17 -8.32 3.00
CA ARG A 31 18.09 -9.03 2.09
C ARG A 31 17.92 -10.54 2.08
N HIS A 32 17.59 -11.12 3.22
CA HIS A 32 17.59 -12.57 3.41
C HIS A 32 16.18 -13.14 3.59
N GLY A 33 15.14 -12.30 3.63
CA GLY A 33 13.78 -12.72 3.92
C GLY A 33 13.56 -13.05 5.38
N ALA A 34 12.62 -13.94 5.66
CA ALA A 34 12.27 -14.34 7.00
C ALA A 34 13.41 -15.12 7.70
N LEU A 35 13.82 -14.66 8.87
CA LEU A 35 14.90 -15.26 9.66
C LEU A 35 14.50 -15.43 11.13
N PRO A 36 14.97 -16.52 11.79
CA PRO A 36 14.86 -16.65 13.25
C PRO A 36 15.88 -15.78 13.98
N LEU A 37 15.59 -15.45 15.25
CA LEU A 37 16.43 -14.58 16.08
C LEU A 37 17.92 -15.00 16.10
N GLN A 38 18.18 -16.29 16.26
CA GLN A 38 19.55 -16.82 16.35
C GLN A 38 20.36 -16.55 15.07
N GLU A 39 19.71 -16.66 13.91
CA GLU A 39 20.36 -16.42 12.62
C GLU A 39 20.65 -14.93 12.40
N ILE A 40 19.74 -14.04 12.83
CA ILE A 40 19.94 -12.58 12.78
C ILE A 40 21.14 -12.19 13.65
N VAL A 41 21.21 -12.70 14.89
CA VAL A 41 22.33 -12.46 15.81
C VAL A 41 23.65 -12.90 15.20
N ARG A 42 23.70 -14.11 14.63
CA ARG A 42 24.91 -14.66 14.01
C ARG A 42 25.40 -13.84 12.82
N ARG A 43 24.45 -13.34 11.98
CA ARG A 43 24.80 -12.57 10.76
C ARG A 43 25.27 -11.15 11.05
N LEU A 44 24.75 -10.56 12.11
CA LEU A 44 25.02 -9.14 12.43
C LEU A 44 26.10 -8.95 13.47
N GLU A 45 26.54 -10.03 14.15
CA GLU A 45 27.52 -9.98 15.26
C GLU A 45 27.08 -9.01 16.37
N LEU A 46 25.75 -8.88 16.59
CA LEU A 46 25.16 -8.05 17.62
C LEU A 46 24.78 -8.89 18.83
N SER A 47 24.70 -8.26 20.00
CA SER A 47 24.20 -8.96 21.18
C SER A 47 22.73 -9.36 21.01
N PRO A 48 22.29 -10.51 21.57
CA PRO A 48 20.88 -10.94 21.49
C PRO A 48 19.89 -9.88 22.02
N GLY A 49 20.27 -9.14 23.06
CA GLY A 49 19.48 -8.05 23.61
C GLY A 49 19.29 -6.89 22.63
N GLN A 50 20.33 -6.49 21.94
CA GLN A 50 20.25 -5.44 20.92
C GLN A 50 19.35 -5.84 19.75
N VAL A 51 19.43 -7.10 19.29
CA VAL A 51 18.58 -7.61 18.22
C VAL A 51 17.13 -7.68 18.68
N LYS A 52 16.85 -8.19 19.90
CA LYS A 52 15.49 -8.25 20.48
C LYS A 52 14.87 -6.84 20.57
N ASN A 53 15.59 -5.87 21.13
CA ASN A 53 15.10 -4.49 21.24
C ASN A 53 14.84 -3.86 19.87
N SER A 54 15.70 -4.11 18.88
CA SER A 54 15.51 -3.63 17.52
C SER A 54 14.28 -4.27 16.84
N LEU A 55 14.07 -5.57 17.03
CA LEU A 55 12.89 -6.28 16.53
C LEU A 55 11.62 -5.79 17.21
N LEU A 56 11.64 -5.54 18.54
CA LEU A 56 10.49 -5.00 19.27
C LEU A 56 10.03 -3.65 18.66
N VAL A 57 10.97 -2.72 18.44
CA VAL A 57 10.68 -1.43 17.80
C VAL A 57 10.08 -1.63 16.40
N LEU A 58 10.66 -2.52 15.60
CA LEU A 58 10.18 -2.77 14.23
C LEU A 58 8.79 -3.41 14.21
N ILE A 59 8.49 -4.32 15.14
CA ILE A 59 7.18 -4.96 15.29
C ILE A 59 6.14 -3.92 15.75
N GLN A 60 6.45 -3.16 16.80
CA GLN A 60 5.57 -2.12 17.33
C GLN A 60 5.15 -1.12 16.26
N HIS A 61 6.05 -0.78 15.35
CA HIS A 61 5.79 0.14 14.24
C HIS A 61 5.31 -0.54 12.95
N ASN A 62 4.88 -1.79 13.01
CA ASN A 62 4.36 -2.55 11.86
C ASN A 62 5.35 -2.67 10.67
N CYS A 63 6.66 -2.58 10.95
CA CYS A 63 7.71 -2.75 9.94
C CYS A 63 8.18 -4.20 9.81
N VAL A 64 7.94 -5.04 10.82
CA VAL A 64 8.28 -6.46 10.87
C VAL A 64 7.10 -7.25 11.42
N GLN A 65 6.80 -8.38 10.79
CA GLN A 65 5.85 -9.38 11.27
C GLN A 65 6.61 -10.59 11.82
N ALA A 66 6.27 -11.00 13.06
CA ALA A 66 6.71 -12.25 13.62
C ALA A 66 5.69 -13.37 13.29
N PHE A 67 6.16 -14.59 13.06
CA PHE A 67 5.32 -15.76 12.84
C PHE A 67 6.05 -17.03 13.26
N ASN A 68 5.28 -18.06 13.62
CA ASN A 68 5.81 -19.37 13.97
C ASN A 68 5.82 -20.28 12.75
N ALA A 69 6.95 -20.92 12.49
CA ALA A 69 7.10 -21.91 11.43
C ALA A 69 7.63 -23.24 11.98
N PRO A 70 7.31 -24.39 11.37
CA PRO A 70 7.79 -25.70 11.80
C PRO A 70 9.31 -25.81 11.61
N ARG A 71 10.00 -26.44 12.57
CA ARG A 71 11.42 -26.75 12.49
C ARG A 71 11.64 -28.21 12.13
N GLY A 72 11.75 -28.51 10.84
CA GLY A 72 11.96 -29.89 10.38
C GLY A 72 10.73 -30.80 10.59
N SER A 73 10.92 -32.12 10.71
CA SER A 73 9.84 -33.11 10.82
C SER A 73 9.29 -33.31 12.25
N GLY A 74 9.43 -32.35 13.16
CA GLY A 74 8.98 -32.46 14.56
C GLY A 74 8.06 -31.33 14.98
N ASP A 75 7.30 -31.50 16.08
CA ASP A 75 6.38 -30.51 16.69
C ASP A 75 7.03 -29.22 17.21
N LYS A 76 8.31 -29.02 16.94
CA LYS A 76 9.02 -27.81 17.41
C LYS A 76 8.81 -26.66 16.42
N THR A 77 8.20 -25.61 16.92
CA THR A 77 8.04 -24.34 16.19
C THR A 77 9.19 -23.39 16.50
N VAL A 78 9.55 -22.54 15.56
CA VAL A 78 10.54 -21.47 15.72
C VAL A 78 9.95 -20.18 15.18
N THR A 79 10.03 -19.12 15.99
CA THR A 79 9.60 -17.79 15.57
C THR A 79 10.55 -17.20 14.53
N HIS A 80 10.01 -16.82 13.40
CA HIS A 80 10.68 -16.11 12.32
C HIS A 80 10.19 -14.67 12.25
N TYR A 81 11.05 -13.81 11.76
CA TYR A 81 10.78 -12.37 11.61
C TYR A 81 10.92 -11.98 10.14
N LEU A 82 9.90 -11.33 9.59
CA LEU A 82 9.84 -10.88 8.21
C LEU A 82 9.67 -9.37 8.15
N ALA A 83 10.54 -8.66 7.43
CA ALA A 83 10.38 -7.23 7.19
C ALA A 83 9.33 -6.97 6.10
N ILE A 84 8.37 -6.09 6.39
CA ILE A 84 7.30 -5.70 5.48
C ILE A 84 7.70 -4.40 4.78
N PHE A 85 8.18 -4.53 3.54
CA PHE A 85 8.73 -3.43 2.77
C PHE A 85 7.73 -2.29 2.56
N ASP A 86 6.49 -2.61 2.20
CA ASP A 86 5.44 -1.63 1.91
C ASP A 86 5.12 -0.77 3.16
N ASN A 87 5.02 -1.40 4.34
CA ASN A 87 4.79 -0.69 5.59
C ASN A 87 5.95 0.25 5.98
N ILE A 88 7.18 -0.11 5.63
CA ILE A 88 8.34 0.76 5.83
C ILE A 88 8.22 2.02 4.96
N LEU A 89 7.78 1.89 3.71
CA LEU A 89 7.56 3.03 2.82
C LEU A 89 6.42 3.94 3.33
N HIS A 90 5.37 3.37 3.94
CA HIS A 90 4.27 4.16 4.50
C HIS A 90 4.72 5.17 5.55
N ARG A 91 5.84 4.96 6.23
CA ARG A 91 6.39 5.94 7.18
C ARG A 91 6.71 7.30 6.54
N GLN A 92 7.05 7.36 5.27
CA GLN A 92 7.23 8.63 4.55
C GLN A 92 5.91 9.34 4.28
N ARG A 93 4.79 8.63 4.34
CA ARG A 93 3.45 9.08 3.93
C ARG A 93 2.57 9.51 5.09
N PHE A 94 3.10 9.53 6.31
CA PHE A 94 2.33 9.91 7.50
C PHE A 94 1.74 11.31 7.39
N SER A 95 2.45 12.26 6.77
CA SER A 95 1.91 13.59 6.48
C SER A 95 0.70 13.56 5.52
N LYS A 96 0.69 12.64 4.55
CA LYS A 96 -0.45 12.42 3.64
C LYS A 96 -1.62 11.77 4.39
N PHE A 97 -1.35 10.81 5.28
CA PHE A 97 -2.38 10.19 6.12
C PHE A 97 -3.03 11.21 7.06
N LEU A 98 -2.24 12.08 7.71
CA LEU A 98 -2.75 13.19 8.50
C LEU A 98 -3.59 14.16 7.67
N SER A 99 -3.22 14.42 6.40
CA SER A 99 -4.03 15.26 5.52
C SER A 99 -5.40 14.66 5.18
N VAL A 100 -5.51 13.32 5.11
CA VAL A 100 -6.80 12.63 4.95
C VAL A 100 -7.67 12.85 6.18
N ILE A 101 -7.13 12.60 7.38
CA ILE A 101 -7.88 12.77 8.64
C ILE A 101 -8.27 14.24 8.87
N ARG A 102 -7.40 15.18 8.54
CA ARG A 102 -7.73 16.61 8.63
C ARG A 102 -8.93 17.01 7.76
N ALA A 103 -9.11 16.32 6.64
CA ALA A 103 -10.28 16.54 5.77
C ALA A 103 -11.53 15.83 6.29
N ASP A 104 -11.41 14.62 6.83
CA ASP A 104 -12.54 13.76 7.19
C ASP A 104 -12.97 13.93 8.67
N ILE A 105 -11.99 13.92 9.62
CA ILE A 105 -12.24 13.97 11.08
C ILE A 105 -11.16 14.84 11.74
N PRO A 106 -11.22 16.16 11.57
CA PRO A 106 -10.14 17.08 12.02
C PRO A 106 -9.81 17.00 13.51
N GLU A 107 -10.81 16.70 14.36
CA GLU A 107 -10.60 16.61 15.81
C GLU A 107 -9.72 15.43 16.23
N SER A 108 -9.58 14.42 15.36
CA SER A 108 -8.81 13.19 15.63
C SER A 108 -7.38 13.26 15.09
N GLU A 109 -6.95 14.37 14.47
CA GLU A 109 -5.62 14.50 13.85
C GLU A 109 -4.49 14.30 14.86
N ALA A 110 -4.55 14.96 16.01
CA ALA A 110 -3.51 14.85 17.04
C ALA A 110 -3.40 13.43 17.62
N LEU A 111 -4.53 12.74 17.75
CA LEU A 111 -4.56 11.36 18.22
C LEU A 111 -3.92 10.42 17.20
N LEU A 112 -4.25 10.57 15.89
CA LEU A 112 -3.63 9.78 14.86
C LEU A 112 -2.13 10.06 14.75
N GLU A 113 -1.69 11.30 14.87
CA GLU A 113 -0.27 11.65 14.88
C GLU A 113 0.47 10.92 16.00
N GLY A 114 -0.08 10.92 17.22
CA GLY A 114 0.47 10.17 18.35
C GLY A 114 0.52 8.66 18.08
N LEU A 115 -0.52 8.10 17.47
CA LEU A 115 -0.56 6.69 17.09
C LEU A 115 0.51 6.33 16.04
N LEU A 116 0.67 7.14 15.01
CA LEU A 116 1.68 6.92 13.97
C LEU A 116 3.11 7.05 14.51
N GLN A 117 3.33 7.94 15.49
CA GLN A 117 4.62 8.09 16.16
C GLN A 117 4.95 6.92 17.09
N ASN A 118 3.97 6.39 17.82
CA ASN A 118 4.15 5.33 18.81
C ASN A 118 3.95 3.91 18.24
N GLY A 119 3.31 3.79 17.07
CA GLY A 119 3.06 2.52 16.37
C GLY A 119 1.78 1.82 16.82
N SER A 120 1.56 1.64 18.12
CA SER A 120 0.34 1.06 18.70
C SER A 120 -0.02 1.76 20.00
N ILE A 121 -1.31 1.80 20.32
CA ILE A 121 -1.81 2.38 21.58
C ILE A 121 -2.93 1.52 22.17
N THR A 122 -3.11 1.64 23.49
CA THR A 122 -4.31 1.25 24.21
C THR A 122 -5.11 2.49 24.55
N PRO A 123 -6.41 2.56 24.21
CA PRO A 123 -7.25 3.73 24.47
C PRO A 123 -7.69 3.76 25.94
N ALA A 124 -6.81 4.24 26.83
CA ALA A 124 -7.02 4.15 28.28
C ALA A 124 -7.77 5.35 28.90
N ARG A 125 -7.89 6.52 28.25
CA ARG A 125 -8.48 7.75 28.82
C ARG A 125 -9.79 8.13 28.13
N GLU A 126 -10.79 8.58 28.90
CA GLU A 126 -12.13 8.94 28.38
C GLU A 126 -12.14 10.05 27.33
N GLU A 127 -11.31 11.10 27.48
CA GLU A 127 -11.20 12.19 26.49
C GLU A 127 -10.65 11.68 25.13
N ILE A 128 -9.79 10.67 25.17
CA ILE A 128 -9.22 10.04 23.98
C ILE A 128 -10.25 9.10 23.30
N ARG A 129 -11.16 8.52 24.09
CA ARG A 129 -12.16 7.55 23.61
C ARG A 129 -13.08 8.09 22.53
N MET A 130 -13.61 9.32 22.69
CA MET A 130 -14.55 9.87 21.71
C MET A 130 -13.91 10.04 20.34
N ASN A 131 -12.74 10.65 20.27
CA ASN A 131 -12.01 10.84 19.02
C ASN A 131 -11.47 9.52 18.48
N PHE A 132 -11.07 8.59 19.37
CA PHE A 132 -10.68 7.25 19.00
C PHE A 132 -11.84 6.47 18.38
N ASN A 133 -13.03 6.51 18.97
CA ASN A 133 -14.22 5.84 18.42
C ASN A 133 -14.56 6.35 17.03
N LYS A 134 -14.44 7.66 16.76
CA LYS A 134 -14.63 8.22 15.41
C LYS A 134 -13.66 7.59 14.40
N LEU A 135 -12.38 7.44 14.78
CA LEU A 135 -11.38 6.78 13.93
C LEU A 135 -11.68 5.30 13.72
N ALA A 136 -12.13 4.60 14.78
CA ALA A 136 -12.46 3.17 14.73
C ALA A 136 -13.71 2.91 13.87
N PHE A 137 -14.80 3.68 14.05
CA PHE A 137 -15.99 3.57 13.21
C PHE A 137 -15.73 3.90 11.73
N ALA A 138 -14.82 4.83 11.46
CA ALA A 138 -14.41 5.14 10.10
C ALA A 138 -13.34 4.18 9.55
N HIS A 139 -12.94 3.16 10.33
CA HIS A 139 -11.93 2.14 10.00
C HIS A 139 -10.52 2.69 9.74
N TYR A 140 -10.18 3.85 10.28
CA TYR A 140 -8.82 4.40 10.20
C TYR A 140 -7.83 3.75 11.16
N VAL A 141 -8.36 3.07 12.17
CA VAL A 141 -7.60 2.25 13.11
C VAL A 141 -8.15 0.83 13.14
N GLU A 142 -7.29 -0.13 13.45
CA GLU A 142 -7.61 -1.55 13.50
C GLU A 142 -6.92 -2.21 14.68
N HIS A 143 -7.41 -3.37 15.10
CA HIS A 143 -6.71 -4.22 16.07
C HIS A 143 -5.37 -4.69 15.51
N CYS A 144 -4.38 -4.76 16.37
CA CYS A 144 -3.11 -5.39 16.00
C CYS A 144 -3.35 -6.89 15.72
N PRO A 145 -2.72 -7.45 14.67
CA PRO A 145 -2.84 -8.88 14.37
C PRO A 145 -2.23 -9.71 15.49
N LYS A 146 -2.52 -11.02 15.46
CA LYS A 146 -1.90 -11.98 16.40
C LYS A 146 -0.38 -11.83 16.37
N PRO A 147 0.29 -11.80 17.53
CA PRO A 147 1.72 -11.53 17.58
C PRO A 147 2.56 -12.60 16.88
N GLU A 148 2.13 -13.86 16.92
CA GLU A 148 2.85 -15.00 16.36
C GLU A 148 1.91 -15.99 15.66
N PRO A 149 1.37 -15.68 14.47
CA PRO A 149 0.55 -16.62 13.71
C PRO A 149 1.41 -17.79 13.22
N PHE A 150 0.83 -18.99 13.19
CA PHE A 150 1.50 -20.16 12.62
C PHE A 150 1.41 -20.14 11.10
N PHE A 151 2.55 -20.31 10.43
CA PHE A 151 2.66 -20.40 8.97
C PHE A 151 3.44 -21.65 8.57
N ASP A 152 2.80 -22.56 7.82
CA ASP A 152 3.42 -23.75 7.26
C ASP A 152 3.52 -23.64 5.73
N PRO A 153 4.71 -23.35 5.18
CA PRO A 153 4.90 -23.22 3.75
C PRO A 153 4.69 -24.54 2.98
N LEU A 154 4.87 -25.69 3.65
CA LEU A 154 4.74 -27.01 3.01
C LEU A 154 3.27 -27.38 2.77
N VAL A 155 2.37 -26.98 3.66
CA VAL A 155 0.93 -27.24 3.51
C VAL A 155 0.36 -26.42 2.36
N ASP A 156 0.81 -25.17 2.22
CA ASP A 156 0.34 -24.27 1.16
C ASP A 156 0.77 -24.74 -0.24
N GLU A 157 1.98 -25.28 -0.40
CA GLU A 157 2.45 -25.82 -1.66
C GLU A 157 1.71 -27.11 -2.08
N GLN A 158 1.27 -27.93 -1.12
CA GLN A 158 0.52 -29.16 -1.39
C GLN A 158 -0.94 -28.90 -1.77
N SER A 159 -1.55 -27.82 -1.27
CA SER A 159 -2.93 -27.46 -1.60
C SER A 159 -3.10 -26.98 -3.05
N THR A 160 -2.05 -26.43 -3.65
CA THR A 160 -2.06 -25.94 -5.04
C THR A 160 -1.87 -27.04 -6.10
N SER A 161 -1.38 -28.24 -5.70
CA SER A 161 -1.05 -29.32 -6.66
C SER A 161 -2.22 -30.23 -7.05
N ARG A 162 -3.42 -30.13 -6.42
CA ARG A 162 -4.53 -31.09 -6.60
C ARG A 162 -5.76 -30.61 -7.37
N LYS A 163 -5.78 -29.40 -7.91
CA LYS A 163 -6.90 -28.94 -8.76
C LYS A 163 -6.41 -28.56 -10.15
N ARG A 164 -6.59 -29.49 -11.11
CA ARG A 164 -6.67 -29.17 -12.55
C ARG A 164 -7.94 -28.35 -12.77
N ALA A 165 -7.85 -27.05 -12.57
CA ALA A 165 -8.82 -26.07 -13.06
C ALA A 165 -8.17 -25.26 -14.20
N PRO A 166 -8.95 -24.70 -15.17
CA PRO A 166 -8.39 -24.04 -16.33
C PRO A 166 -7.52 -22.86 -15.87
N LYS A 167 -6.39 -22.66 -16.57
CA LYS A 167 -5.40 -21.62 -16.33
C LYS A 167 -6.00 -20.22 -16.38
N SER A 168 -6.64 -19.78 -15.30
CA SER A 168 -6.56 -18.40 -14.87
C SER A 168 -5.16 -18.23 -14.28
N VAL A 169 -4.45 -17.23 -14.70
CA VAL A 169 -3.14 -16.85 -14.16
C VAL A 169 -3.37 -16.43 -12.72
N GLU A 170 -3.46 -17.39 -11.80
CA GLU A 170 -3.32 -17.13 -10.37
C GLU A 170 -1.90 -16.59 -10.18
N ILE A 171 -1.81 -15.28 -9.96
CA ILE A 171 -0.58 -14.63 -9.53
C ILE A 171 -0.19 -15.32 -8.23
N ALA A 172 0.83 -16.17 -8.29
CA ALA A 172 1.36 -16.81 -7.09
C ALA A 172 1.78 -15.71 -6.11
N LEU A 173 1.02 -15.56 -5.02
CA LEU A 173 1.34 -14.60 -3.97
C LEU A 173 2.74 -14.89 -3.45
N SER A 174 3.55 -13.85 -3.28
CA SER A 174 4.88 -14.01 -2.66
C SER A 174 4.72 -14.54 -1.23
N ILE A 175 5.73 -15.25 -0.73
CA ILE A 175 5.75 -15.77 0.65
C ILE A 175 5.45 -14.64 1.65
N ASP A 176 5.99 -13.44 1.41
CA ASP A 176 5.79 -12.27 2.25
C ASP A 176 4.30 -11.91 2.36
N LYS A 177 3.57 -11.87 1.24
CA LYS A 177 2.12 -11.60 1.24
C LYS A 177 1.32 -12.71 1.90
N LYS A 178 1.71 -13.98 1.72
CA LYS A 178 1.05 -15.11 2.38
C LYS A 178 1.19 -15.03 3.90
N VAL A 179 2.38 -14.73 4.42
CA VAL A 179 2.62 -14.55 5.86
C VAL A 179 1.79 -13.40 6.42
N VAL A 180 1.76 -12.25 5.74
CA VAL A 180 0.96 -11.10 6.15
C VAL A 180 -0.53 -11.44 6.16
N ASN A 181 -1.03 -12.12 5.12
CA ASN A 181 -2.44 -12.53 5.04
C ASN A 181 -2.81 -13.56 6.13
N THR A 182 -1.89 -14.48 6.47
CA THR A 182 -2.12 -15.44 7.56
C THR A 182 -2.17 -14.75 8.92
N ALA A 183 -1.41 -13.67 9.10
CA ALA A 183 -1.42 -12.86 10.31
C ALA A 183 -2.64 -11.91 10.38
N ALA A 184 -3.24 -11.59 9.24
CA ALA A 184 -4.37 -10.66 9.17
C ALA A 184 -5.59 -11.23 9.94
N LEU A 185 -6.22 -10.35 10.70
CA LEU A 185 -7.52 -10.64 11.33
C LEU A 185 -8.63 -10.58 10.29
N SER A 186 -9.72 -11.30 10.52
CA SER A 186 -10.95 -11.10 9.74
C SER A 186 -11.51 -9.68 9.97
N ASP A 187 -12.31 -9.16 9.04
CA ASP A 187 -12.88 -7.82 9.19
C ASP A 187 -13.70 -7.67 10.49
N ALA A 188 -14.36 -8.73 10.92
CA ALA A 188 -15.09 -8.73 12.19
C ALA A 188 -14.13 -8.60 13.39
N GLU A 189 -12.97 -9.26 13.36
CA GLU A 189 -11.97 -9.19 14.44
C GLU A 189 -11.17 -7.89 14.40
N ARG A 190 -10.90 -7.32 13.21
CA ARG A 190 -10.16 -6.05 13.04
C ARG A 190 -10.87 -4.87 13.70
N PHE A 191 -12.21 -4.88 13.70
CA PHE A 191 -13.04 -3.76 14.13
C PHE A 191 -14.03 -4.15 15.25
N SER A 192 -13.88 -5.34 15.85
CA SER A 192 -14.68 -5.75 17.02
C SER A 192 -14.31 -4.90 18.24
N GLU A 193 -15.17 -4.95 19.27
CA GLU A 193 -14.91 -4.34 20.59
C GLU A 193 -14.53 -2.84 20.52
N ILE A 194 -15.13 -2.08 19.59
CA ILE A 194 -15.05 -0.62 19.66
C ILE A 194 -15.62 -0.21 21.02
N PRO A 195 -14.87 0.53 21.86
CA PRO A 195 -15.32 0.90 23.19
C PRO A 195 -16.61 1.74 23.07
N TYR A 196 -17.76 1.10 23.23
CA TYR A 196 -19.06 1.75 23.13
C TYR A 196 -19.23 2.67 24.35
N ILE A 197 -19.32 3.96 24.13
CA ILE A 197 -19.83 4.87 25.13
C ILE A 197 -21.35 4.73 25.06
N MET A 198 -21.95 4.01 26.02
CA MET A 198 -23.35 4.27 26.32
C MET A 198 -23.42 5.74 26.72
N GLU A 199 -24.07 6.57 25.91
CA GLU A 199 -24.60 7.83 26.38
C GLU A 199 -25.51 7.45 27.54
N ASP A 200 -25.05 7.69 28.77
CA ASP A 200 -25.85 7.56 29.97
C ASP A 200 -27.10 8.40 29.78
N ALA A 201 -28.17 7.72 29.47
CA ALA A 201 -29.49 8.21 29.77
C ALA A 201 -29.52 8.45 31.28
N SER A 202 -29.27 9.68 31.68
CA SER A 202 -29.59 10.18 32.98
C SER A 202 -31.06 9.84 33.28
N ASN A 203 -31.30 8.81 34.07
CA ASN A 203 -32.38 8.71 35.06
C ASN A 203 -32.56 7.25 35.47
N ALA A 204 -32.20 6.95 36.70
CA ALA A 204 -33.06 6.33 37.71
C ALA A 204 -32.23 5.68 38.81
N ASN A 205 -32.38 6.23 39.97
CA ASN A 205 -32.15 5.59 41.25
C ASN A 205 -32.70 4.15 41.23
N ASP A 206 -31.87 3.21 41.68
CA ASP A 206 -32.21 2.32 42.79
C ASP A 206 -31.09 1.30 42.99
N SER A 207 -30.48 1.36 44.17
CA SER A 207 -29.80 0.21 44.79
C SER A 207 -30.86 -0.79 45.26
N PRO A 208 -30.57 -2.02 45.74
CA PRO A 208 -29.37 -2.45 46.45
C PRO A 208 -28.98 -3.96 46.35
N HIS A 209 -27.81 -4.24 46.92
CA HIS A 209 -27.43 -5.46 47.67
C HIS A 209 -27.34 -6.83 47.00
N SER A 210 -26.15 -7.38 47.04
CA SER A 210 -25.72 -8.46 47.98
C SER A 210 -24.28 -8.83 47.66
N SER A 211 -23.38 -8.60 48.56
CA SER A 211 -22.93 -9.42 49.73
C SER A 211 -22.13 -10.65 49.29
N ILE A 212 -20.83 -10.59 49.55
CA ILE A 212 -20.10 -11.20 50.65
C ILE A 212 -19.57 -12.60 50.36
N SER A 213 -18.27 -12.74 50.36
CA SER A 213 -17.43 -13.44 51.35
C SER A 213 -16.03 -13.59 50.79
N GLY A 214 -14.96 -13.20 51.33
CA GLY A 214 -14.49 -13.23 52.72
C GLY A 214 -13.77 -14.53 53.04
N ALA A 215 -12.42 -14.60 52.85
CA ALA A 215 -11.52 -15.42 53.67
C ALA A 215 -10.07 -15.04 53.41
N LYS A 216 -9.52 -14.28 54.28
CA LYS A 216 -8.41 -14.51 55.23
C LYS A 216 -7.10 -15.10 54.66
N ARG A 217 -6.12 -14.19 54.67
CA ARG A 217 -4.70 -14.24 55.13
C ARG A 217 -4.08 -15.59 55.48
N LYS A 218 -2.86 -15.82 54.98
CA LYS A 218 -1.71 -16.10 55.85
C LYS A 218 -0.40 -15.62 55.17
N HIS A 219 0.35 -14.88 55.97
CA HIS A 219 1.74 -14.50 55.88
C HIS A 219 2.61 -15.77 55.79
N ASP A 220 3.66 -15.78 54.96
CA ASP A 220 5.04 -15.86 55.43
C ASP A 220 6.04 -15.54 54.34
N ALA A 221 7.17 -15.08 54.80
CA ALA A 221 8.17 -14.30 54.12
C ALA A 221 9.24 -15.15 53.41
N LEU A 222 9.95 -14.42 52.54
CA LEU A 222 11.36 -14.48 52.17
C LEU A 222 11.77 -15.25 50.92
N GLU A 223 12.46 -14.43 50.14
CA GLU A 223 13.54 -14.65 49.19
C GLU A 223 13.21 -14.97 47.73
N GLY A 224 13.46 -13.93 46.94
CA GLY A 224 14.39 -13.98 45.80
C GLY A 224 13.80 -14.32 44.46
N ASP A 225 13.75 -13.33 43.69
CA ASP A 225 13.72 -13.20 42.25
C ASP A 225 12.43 -12.55 41.73
N ALA A 226 12.68 -11.42 41.14
CA ALA A 226 11.69 -10.60 40.48
C ALA A 226 11.04 -11.38 39.34
N GLU A 227 10.02 -12.17 39.64
CA GLU A 227 8.90 -12.38 38.72
C GLU A 227 8.18 -11.05 38.64
N LEU A 228 8.64 -10.24 37.68
CA LEU A 228 7.98 -9.03 37.25
C LEU A 228 6.57 -9.41 36.80
N ASP A 229 5.67 -9.18 37.72
CA ASP A 229 4.23 -9.09 37.62
C ASP A 229 3.67 -9.29 36.22
N SER A 230 3.47 -10.54 35.82
CA SER A 230 2.78 -10.90 34.56
C SER A 230 1.26 -10.94 34.73
N THR A 231 0.72 -10.12 35.63
CA THR A 231 -0.69 -9.79 35.72
C THR A 231 -0.97 -8.44 35.05
N ILE A 232 -0.31 -8.18 33.92
CA ILE A 232 -0.82 -7.17 32.97
C ILE A 232 -2.07 -7.81 32.39
N ALA A 233 -3.20 -7.15 32.63
CA ALA A 233 -4.53 -7.56 32.24
C ALA A 233 -4.53 -8.19 30.85
N GLU A 234 -4.90 -9.47 30.77
CA GLU A 234 -5.01 -10.27 29.52
C GLU A 234 -6.02 -9.71 28.50
N ASN A 235 -6.49 -8.47 28.67
CA ASN A 235 -7.55 -7.83 27.89
C ASN A 235 -7.22 -6.43 27.36
N GLU A 236 -5.96 -5.98 27.39
CA GLU A 236 -5.64 -4.72 26.70
C GLU A 236 -5.45 -4.93 25.22
N VAL A 237 -6.51 -4.67 24.46
CA VAL A 237 -6.48 -4.74 23.00
C VAL A 237 -5.64 -3.60 22.44
N LEU A 238 -4.58 -3.95 21.71
CA LEU A 238 -3.72 -2.99 21.02
C LEU A 238 -4.30 -2.59 19.67
N TRP A 239 -4.29 -1.30 19.41
CA TRP A 239 -4.77 -0.70 18.16
C TRP A 239 -3.63 -0.03 17.40
N ARG A 240 -3.70 -0.09 16.08
CA ARG A 240 -2.75 0.55 15.16
C ARG A 240 -3.47 1.26 14.02
N ALA A 241 -2.76 2.10 13.28
CA ALA A 241 -3.29 2.73 12.08
C ALA A 241 -3.53 1.70 10.97
N ASN A 242 -4.67 1.78 10.33
CA ASN A 242 -5.05 0.95 9.20
C ASN A 242 -4.48 1.53 7.89
N PHE A 243 -3.30 1.08 7.49
CA PHE A 243 -2.63 1.59 6.29
C PHE A 243 -3.40 1.29 5.00
N GLU A 244 -4.16 0.19 4.93
CA GLU A 244 -5.00 -0.14 3.77
C GLU A 244 -6.07 0.93 3.53
N LYS A 245 -6.75 1.37 4.60
CA LYS A 245 -7.75 2.43 4.51
C LYS A 245 -7.16 3.74 4.02
N PHE A 246 -6.00 4.13 4.57
CA PHE A 246 -5.31 5.35 4.14
C PHE A 246 -4.86 5.26 2.68
N THR A 247 -4.27 4.15 2.28
CA THR A 247 -3.84 3.91 0.89
C THR A 247 -5.02 3.97 -0.06
N PHE A 248 -6.15 3.37 0.33
CA PHE A 248 -7.38 3.45 -0.45
C PHE A 248 -7.91 4.89 -0.56
N CYS A 249 -7.95 5.66 0.52
CA CYS A 249 -8.37 7.07 0.48
C CYS A 249 -7.47 7.91 -0.44
N LEU A 250 -6.15 7.67 -0.40
CA LEU A 250 -5.20 8.33 -1.29
C LEU A 250 -5.38 7.89 -2.75
N LYS A 251 -5.62 6.60 -3.03
CA LYS A 251 -5.96 6.07 -4.36
C LYS A 251 -7.23 6.72 -4.92
N LYS A 252 -8.29 6.77 -4.09
CA LYS A 252 -9.55 7.41 -4.43
C LYS A 252 -9.34 8.88 -4.80
N LYS A 253 -8.63 9.65 -3.96
CA LYS A 253 -8.28 11.05 -4.20
C LYS A 253 -7.44 11.21 -5.48
N PHE A 254 -6.42 10.40 -5.67
CA PHE A 254 -5.60 10.40 -6.88
C PHE A 254 -6.44 10.20 -8.13
N CYS A 255 -7.34 9.21 -8.16
CA CYS A 255 -8.20 8.92 -9.30
C CYS A 255 -9.16 10.09 -9.59
N ALA A 256 -9.72 10.71 -8.53
CA ALA A 256 -10.57 11.88 -8.66
C ALA A 256 -9.82 13.06 -9.30
N ASP A 257 -8.65 13.39 -8.78
CA ASP A 257 -7.82 14.51 -9.25
C ASP A 257 -7.26 14.26 -10.66
N ARG A 258 -6.93 13.02 -11.01
CA ARG A 258 -6.34 12.68 -12.31
C ARG A 258 -7.29 12.84 -13.48
N LYS A 259 -8.58 12.54 -13.27
CA LYS A 259 -9.61 12.76 -14.32
C LYS A 259 -10.09 14.20 -14.41
N LYS A 260 -10.04 14.95 -13.30
CA LYS A 260 -10.59 16.31 -13.21
C LYS A 260 -10.19 17.25 -14.36
N PRO A 261 -8.91 17.35 -14.78
CA PRO A 261 -8.53 18.25 -15.89
C PRO A 261 -9.05 17.82 -17.26
N LYS A 262 -9.50 16.56 -17.40
CA LYS A 262 -9.99 15.97 -18.65
C LYS A 262 -11.51 16.05 -18.78
N LEU A 263 -12.20 16.57 -17.74
CA LEU A 263 -13.66 16.67 -17.69
C LEU A 263 -14.17 17.86 -18.50
N LYS A 264 -15.35 17.69 -19.09
CA LYS A 264 -16.08 18.79 -19.76
C LYS A 264 -16.57 19.82 -18.73
N VAL A 265 -16.74 21.05 -19.17
CA VAL A 265 -17.34 22.11 -18.34
C VAL A 265 -18.75 21.66 -17.92
N GLY A 266 -19.04 21.72 -16.60
CA GLY A 266 -20.34 21.31 -16.03
C GLY A 266 -20.40 19.88 -15.48
N THR A 267 -19.43 18.99 -15.81
CA THR A 267 -19.39 17.63 -15.24
C THR A 267 -18.61 17.54 -13.92
N HIS A 268 -17.83 18.57 -13.58
CA HIS A 268 -17.05 18.63 -12.35
C HIS A 268 -17.85 18.42 -11.05
N PRO A 269 -19.00 19.10 -10.85
CA PRO A 269 -19.77 18.92 -9.62
C PRO A 269 -20.28 17.49 -9.45
N ILE A 270 -20.70 16.85 -10.56
CA ILE A 270 -21.20 15.47 -10.55
C ILE A 270 -20.06 14.52 -10.19
N TRP A 271 -18.86 14.73 -10.76
CA TRP A 271 -17.67 13.91 -10.48
C TRP A 271 -17.25 14.02 -9.01
N GLU A 272 -17.21 15.23 -8.46
CA GLU A 272 -16.90 15.45 -7.04
C GLU A 272 -17.96 14.83 -6.13
N ALA A 273 -19.25 15.04 -6.42
CA ALA A 273 -20.35 14.47 -5.65
C ALA A 273 -20.33 12.93 -5.67
N PHE A 274 -19.99 12.31 -6.80
CA PHE A 274 -19.80 10.87 -6.92
C PHE A 274 -18.76 10.36 -5.95
N PHE A 275 -17.55 10.98 -5.91
CA PHE A 275 -16.48 10.55 -5.00
C PHE A 275 -16.78 10.85 -3.53
N GLU A 276 -17.46 11.94 -3.22
CA GLU A 276 -17.89 12.27 -1.86
C GLU A 276 -18.94 11.29 -1.32
N ALA A 277 -19.86 10.86 -2.20
CA ALA A 277 -20.93 9.91 -1.85
C ALA A 277 -20.49 8.44 -1.92
N SER A 278 -19.30 8.15 -2.50
CA SER A 278 -18.90 6.77 -2.78
C SER A 278 -18.53 5.99 -1.55
N LEU A 279 -19.06 4.76 -1.50
CA LEU A 279 -18.73 3.72 -0.53
C LEU A 279 -17.58 2.86 -1.06
N VAL A 280 -16.85 2.26 -0.13
CA VAL A 280 -15.73 1.35 -0.46
C VAL A 280 -16.29 -0.04 -0.71
N GLU A 281 -15.97 -0.65 -1.82
CA GLU A 281 -16.21 -2.08 -2.02
C GLU A 281 -15.12 -2.94 -1.40
N ARG A 282 -15.42 -4.21 -1.15
CA ARG A 282 -14.53 -5.16 -0.48
C ARG A 282 -13.16 -5.31 -1.15
N ASP A 283 -13.09 -5.11 -2.46
CA ASP A 283 -11.87 -5.35 -3.24
C ASP A 283 -10.89 -4.17 -3.29
N ASN A 284 -11.21 -3.01 -2.69
CA ASN A 284 -10.40 -1.78 -2.76
C ASN A 284 -10.00 -1.32 -4.20
N ASN A 285 -10.65 -1.88 -5.22
CA ASN A 285 -10.38 -1.56 -6.62
C ASN A 285 -11.50 -0.78 -7.30
N SER A 286 -12.68 -0.80 -6.74
CA SER A 286 -13.86 -0.10 -7.23
C SER A 286 -14.52 0.72 -6.14
N VAL A 287 -15.25 1.74 -6.56
CA VAL A 287 -16.08 2.56 -5.67
C VAL A 287 -17.50 2.56 -6.21
N THR A 288 -18.45 2.36 -5.31
CA THR A 288 -19.88 2.37 -5.62
C THR A 288 -20.53 3.58 -5.00
N SER A 289 -21.39 4.26 -5.74
CA SER A 289 -22.12 5.41 -5.24
C SER A 289 -23.59 5.33 -5.63
N PRO A 290 -24.51 5.33 -4.65
CA PRO A 290 -25.95 5.39 -4.90
C PRO A 290 -26.31 6.75 -5.51
N ILE A 291 -27.19 6.74 -6.54
CA ILE A 291 -27.59 7.97 -7.24
C ILE A 291 -28.26 8.98 -6.31
N ASN A 292 -29.02 8.49 -5.33
CA ASN A 292 -29.68 9.33 -4.33
C ASN A 292 -28.67 10.09 -3.46
N ALA A 293 -27.56 9.41 -3.06
CA ALA A 293 -26.49 10.05 -2.32
C ALA A 293 -25.73 11.09 -3.15
N ILE A 294 -25.52 10.82 -4.45
CA ILE A 294 -24.93 11.79 -5.38
C ILE A 294 -25.82 13.04 -5.49
N MET A 295 -27.13 12.84 -5.67
CA MET A 295 -28.09 13.95 -5.74
C MET A 295 -28.12 14.79 -4.48
N GLU A 296 -28.05 14.14 -3.30
CA GLU A 296 -28.03 14.85 -2.01
C GLU A 296 -26.77 15.73 -1.88
N ARG A 297 -25.61 15.20 -2.27
CA ARG A 297 -24.35 15.97 -2.32
C ARG A 297 -24.39 17.12 -3.32
N LEU A 298 -25.02 16.90 -4.48
CA LEU A 298 -25.20 17.95 -5.49
C LEU A 298 -26.10 19.08 -4.99
N ARG A 299 -27.18 18.76 -4.28
CA ARG A 299 -28.09 19.79 -3.70
C ARG A 299 -27.39 20.71 -2.70
N GLN A 300 -26.37 20.19 -2.00
CA GLN A 300 -25.56 20.95 -1.05
C GLN A 300 -24.57 21.90 -1.75
N LYS A 301 -24.30 21.70 -3.06
CA LYS A 301 -23.39 22.54 -3.85
C LYS A 301 -24.13 23.61 -4.64
N GLU A 302 -23.55 24.78 -4.77
CA GLU A 302 -24.09 25.89 -5.58
C GLU A 302 -24.32 25.43 -7.04
N GLY A 303 -25.54 25.61 -7.55
CA GLY A 303 -25.92 25.21 -8.91
C GLY A 303 -26.36 23.75 -9.10
N GLY A 304 -26.32 22.92 -8.06
CA GLY A 304 -26.70 21.49 -8.15
C GLY A 304 -28.20 21.23 -8.18
N THR A 305 -29.02 22.17 -7.73
CA THR A 305 -30.49 22.04 -7.63
C THR A 305 -31.22 21.97 -8.99
N SER A 306 -30.57 22.37 -10.08
CA SER A 306 -31.16 22.38 -11.43
C SER A 306 -30.83 21.12 -12.25
N MET A 307 -30.04 20.18 -11.73
CA MET A 307 -29.64 18.98 -12.48
C MET A 307 -30.71 17.89 -12.39
N THR A 308 -31.14 17.39 -13.56
CA THR A 308 -32.09 16.29 -13.67
C THR A 308 -31.39 14.94 -13.51
N LEU A 309 -32.13 13.93 -13.03
CA LEU A 309 -31.62 12.55 -12.86
C LEU A 309 -31.03 12.03 -14.17
N ASP A 310 -31.75 12.21 -15.30
CA ASP A 310 -31.30 11.74 -16.64
C ASP A 310 -29.98 12.38 -17.05
N HIS A 311 -29.78 13.66 -16.68
CA HIS A 311 -28.52 14.33 -16.97
C HIS A 311 -27.37 13.75 -16.17
N ILE A 312 -27.57 13.49 -14.87
CA ILE A 312 -26.57 12.88 -13.97
C ILE A 312 -26.20 11.48 -14.47
N THR A 313 -27.19 10.64 -14.79
CA THR A 313 -26.99 9.29 -15.30
C THR A 313 -26.15 9.29 -16.57
N ARG A 314 -26.53 10.14 -17.55
CA ARG A 314 -25.78 10.27 -18.80
C ARG A 314 -24.33 10.71 -18.60
N VAL A 315 -24.08 11.64 -17.68
CA VAL A 315 -22.73 12.09 -17.36
C VAL A 315 -21.93 10.98 -16.69
N LEU A 316 -22.52 10.20 -15.77
CA LEU A 316 -21.86 9.07 -15.14
C LEU A 316 -21.48 7.99 -16.16
N GLU A 317 -22.35 7.68 -17.13
CA GLU A 317 -22.05 6.78 -18.24
C GLU A 317 -20.88 7.31 -19.11
N GLU A 318 -20.91 8.61 -19.49
CA GLU A 318 -19.78 9.24 -20.22
C GLU A 318 -18.45 9.16 -19.43
N LEU A 319 -18.52 9.12 -18.10
CA LEU A 319 -17.37 9.00 -17.21
C LEU A 319 -16.92 7.55 -17.00
N ASN A 320 -17.52 6.58 -17.70
CA ASN A 320 -17.31 5.14 -17.56
C ASN A 320 -17.67 4.58 -16.18
N CYS A 321 -18.67 5.17 -15.53
CA CYS A 321 -19.34 4.55 -14.39
C CYS A 321 -20.41 3.60 -14.95
N SER A 322 -20.40 2.35 -14.53
CA SER A 322 -21.42 1.36 -14.91
C SER A 322 -22.45 1.19 -13.80
N PRO A 323 -23.72 0.92 -14.13
CA PRO A 323 -24.69 0.56 -13.09
C PRO A 323 -24.26 -0.73 -12.40
N SER A 324 -24.51 -0.83 -11.09
CA SER A 324 -24.22 -2.02 -10.31
C SER A 324 -25.15 -3.18 -10.71
N SER A 325 -24.61 -4.40 -10.71
CA SER A 325 -25.41 -5.62 -10.92
C SER A 325 -26.30 -5.97 -9.72
N GLU A 326 -25.94 -5.50 -8.52
CA GLU A 326 -26.67 -5.78 -7.28
C GLU A 326 -27.77 -4.74 -7.01
N ASP A 327 -27.53 -3.48 -7.36
CA ASP A 327 -28.44 -2.35 -7.15
C ASP A 327 -28.44 -1.44 -8.38
N PRO A 328 -29.51 -1.43 -9.18
CA PRO A 328 -29.61 -0.63 -10.41
C PRO A 328 -29.55 0.89 -10.17
N ASP A 329 -29.81 1.33 -8.93
CA ASP A 329 -29.74 2.75 -8.56
C ASP A 329 -28.35 3.16 -8.09
N SER A 330 -27.36 2.28 -8.16
CA SER A 330 -25.97 2.51 -7.79
C SER A 330 -25.04 2.44 -9.00
N PHE A 331 -24.05 3.33 -9.04
CA PHE A 331 -23.03 3.36 -10.08
C PHE A 331 -21.68 2.93 -9.53
N ILE A 332 -20.99 2.07 -10.28
CA ILE A 332 -19.65 1.54 -9.96
C ILE A 332 -18.63 2.17 -10.88
N LEU A 333 -17.51 2.61 -10.29
CA LEU A 333 -16.33 3.05 -11.02
C LEU A 333 -15.13 2.16 -10.67
N ASP A 334 -14.54 1.55 -11.69
CA ASP A 334 -13.30 0.80 -11.57
C ASP A 334 -12.09 1.75 -11.51
N LEU A 335 -11.49 1.87 -10.32
CA LEU A 335 -10.31 2.68 -10.09
C LEU A 335 -9.06 2.10 -10.74
N SER A 336 -8.99 0.77 -10.92
CA SER A 336 -7.83 0.08 -11.49
C SER A 336 -7.57 0.54 -12.93
N ARG A 337 -8.62 0.81 -13.70
CA ARG A 337 -8.49 1.36 -15.08
C ARG A 337 -7.86 2.74 -15.10
N ILE A 338 -8.22 3.59 -14.13
CA ILE A 338 -7.67 4.96 -14.03
C ILE A 338 -6.20 4.89 -13.60
N VAL A 339 -5.90 4.03 -12.64
CA VAL A 339 -4.53 3.78 -12.15
C VAL A 339 -3.66 3.25 -13.28
N GLU A 340 -4.12 2.23 -14.03
CA GLU A 340 -3.37 1.63 -15.12
C GLU A 340 -3.11 2.63 -16.27
N ALA A 341 -4.12 3.42 -16.64
CA ALA A 341 -3.94 4.48 -17.62
C ALA A 341 -2.93 5.52 -17.13
N SER A 342 -2.94 5.86 -15.83
CA SER A 342 -2.00 6.82 -15.26
C SER A 342 -0.57 6.28 -15.20
N ARG A 343 -0.39 4.98 -14.90
CA ARG A 343 0.91 4.30 -14.97
C ARG A 343 1.50 4.37 -16.37
N ASN A 344 0.68 4.08 -17.38
CA ASN A 344 1.11 4.12 -18.77
C ASN A 344 1.49 5.56 -19.19
N GLU A 345 0.69 6.57 -18.80
CA GLU A 345 1.00 7.98 -19.07
C GLU A 345 2.32 8.44 -18.42
N GLU A 346 2.63 7.96 -17.19
CA GLU A 346 3.88 8.29 -16.50
C GLU A 346 5.09 7.67 -17.20
N ILE A 347 4.99 6.40 -17.61
CA ILE A 347 6.03 5.71 -18.38
C ILE A 347 6.24 6.39 -19.73
N GLU A 348 5.17 6.67 -20.47
CA GLU A 348 5.22 7.36 -21.76
C GLU A 348 5.87 8.74 -21.63
N SER A 349 5.56 9.47 -20.56
CA SER A 349 6.17 10.77 -20.27
C SER A 349 7.68 10.66 -20.04
N LEU A 350 8.12 9.61 -19.33
CA LEU A 350 9.53 9.35 -19.08
C LEU A 350 10.26 9.02 -20.40
N VAL A 351 9.70 8.12 -21.21
CA VAL A 351 10.25 7.75 -22.52
C VAL A 351 10.38 8.98 -23.40
N ARG A 352 9.35 9.84 -23.44
CA ARG A 352 9.39 11.09 -24.19
C ARG A 352 10.49 12.04 -23.72
N LYS A 353 10.66 12.18 -22.39
CA LYS A 353 11.70 13.07 -21.84
C LYS A 353 13.12 12.54 -22.09
N LYS A 354 13.32 11.22 -22.04
CA LYS A 354 14.64 10.61 -22.13
C LYS A 354 15.09 10.39 -23.59
N TYR A 355 14.19 10.00 -24.48
CA TYR A 355 14.52 9.55 -25.83
C TYR A 355 13.91 10.39 -26.95
N GLY A 356 13.02 11.31 -26.63
CA GLY A 356 12.38 12.20 -27.62
C GLY A 356 11.00 11.72 -28.11
N GLN A 357 10.45 12.47 -29.07
CA GLN A 357 9.10 12.25 -29.57
C GLN A 357 8.96 10.96 -30.39
N GLU A 358 9.97 10.63 -31.19
CA GLU A 358 9.96 9.41 -32.00
C GLU A 358 9.89 8.15 -31.15
N ALA A 359 10.69 8.11 -30.06
CA ALA A 359 10.68 6.99 -29.11
C ALA A 359 9.33 6.88 -28.38
N PHE A 360 8.74 8.01 -28.01
CA PHE A 360 7.40 8.04 -27.44
C PHE A 360 6.37 7.43 -28.39
N THR A 361 6.40 7.79 -29.68
CA THR A 361 5.44 7.27 -30.67
C THR A 361 5.60 5.76 -30.85
N ILE A 362 6.83 5.26 -30.97
CA ILE A 362 7.12 3.84 -31.10
C ILE A 362 6.70 3.07 -29.84
N PHE A 363 7.10 3.57 -28.65
CA PHE A 363 6.80 2.91 -27.38
C PHE A 363 5.28 2.83 -27.14
N ARG A 364 4.55 3.92 -27.39
CA ARG A 364 3.09 3.96 -27.29
C ARG A 364 2.40 2.98 -28.24
N LEU A 365 2.92 2.82 -29.46
CA LEU A 365 2.42 1.82 -30.40
C LEU A 365 2.60 0.41 -29.81
N LEU A 366 3.77 0.07 -29.30
CA LEU A 366 4.06 -1.24 -28.71
C LEU A 366 3.20 -1.53 -27.47
N VAL A 367 2.97 -0.53 -26.60
CA VAL A 367 2.07 -0.66 -25.43
C VAL A 367 0.63 -0.92 -25.89
N ARG A 368 0.14 -0.21 -26.92
CA ARG A 368 -1.23 -0.36 -27.42
C ARG A 368 -1.47 -1.71 -28.08
N GLU A 369 -0.51 -2.22 -28.86
CA GLU A 369 -0.60 -3.53 -29.52
C GLU A 369 -0.55 -4.68 -28.51
N GLY A 370 0.13 -4.50 -27.36
CA GLY A 370 0.19 -5.47 -26.26
C GLY A 370 0.90 -6.78 -26.58
N GLY A 371 1.32 -6.97 -27.84
CA GLY A 371 1.99 -8.17 -28.37
C GLY A 371 3.26 -7.84 -29.13
N PRO A 372 3.96 -8.85 -29.66
CA PRO A 372 5.14 -8.65 -30.49
C PRO A 372 4.75 -8.03 -31.85
N VAL A 373 5.45 -6.96 -32.22
CA VAL A 373 5.22 -6.19 -33.46
C VAL A 373 6.47 -6.23 -34.33
N GLU A 374 6.27 -6.48 -35.63
CA GLU A 374 7.33 -6.53 -36.62
C GLU A 374 7.89 -5.11 -36.90
N THR A 375 9.19 -5.02 -37.19
CA THR A 375 9.87 -3.75 -37.46
C THR A 375 9.23 -2.99 -38.64
N ASP A 376 8.87 -3.67 -39.73
CA ASP A 376 8.27 -3.03 -40.91
C ASP A 376 6.87 -2.50 -40.57
N LYS A 377 6.06 -3.23 -39.77
CA LYS A 377 4.76 -2.74 -39.27
C LYS A 377 4.91 -1.47 -38.41
N ILE A 378 6.00 -1.41 -37.60
CA ILE A 378 6.29 -0.20 -36.80
C ILE A 378 6.58 0.98 -37.72
N ILE A 379 7.41 0.81 -38.76
CA ILE A 379 7.76 1.84 -39.73
C ILE A 379 6.49 2.35 -40.42
N ASP A 380 5.67 1.44 -40.96
CA ASP A 380 4.44 1.77 -41.70
C ASP A 380 3.42 2.52 -40.82
N THR A 381 3.29 2.09 -39.55
CA THR A 381 2.29 2.68 -38.65
C THR A 381 2.76 4.02 -38.07
N THR A 382 4.04 4.20 -37.82
CA THR A 382 4.57 5.45 -37.24
C THR A 382 4.95 6.50 -38.28
N ILE A 383 5.06 6.11 -39.53
CA ILE A 383 5.47 6.98 -40.68
C ILE A 383 6.84 7.65 -40.38
N LEU A 384 7.71 6.96 -39.67
CA LEU A 384 9.06 7.41 -39.35
C LEU A 384 10.09 6.80 -40.32
N ASP A 385 11.20 7.52 -40.51
CA ASP A 385 12.32 6.98 -41.29
C ASP A 385 12.86 5.68 -40.70
N LYS A 386 13.15 4.71 -41.56
CA LYS A 386 13.67 3.39 -41.21
C LYS A 386 14.91 3.48 -40.29
N GLN A 387 15.81 4.39 -40.55
CA GLN A 387 17.03 4.57 -39.73
C GLN A 387 16.71 5.09 -38.34
N ILE A 388 15.74 6.01 -38.23
CA ILE A 388 15.26 6.55 -36.95
C ILE A 388 14.60 5.43 -36.12
N VAL A 389 13.72 4.62 -36.76
CA VAL A 389 13.04 3.50 -36.09
C VAL A 389 14.07 2.50 -35.53
N HIS A 390 15.03 2.02 -36.37
CA HIS A 390 16.07 1.10 -35.92
C HIS A 390 16.93 1.66 -34.79
N GLY A 391 17.36 2.92 -34.93
CA GLY A 391 18.17 3.59 -33.91
C GLY A 391 17.43 3.75 -32.58
N THR A 392 16.11 4.04 -32.64
CA THR A 392 15.26 4.22 -31.48
C THR A 392 14.93 2.88 -30.81
N LEU A 393 14.58 1.86 -31.58
CA LEU A 393 14.35 0.50 -31.06
C LEU A 393 15.60 -0.04 -30.38
N TYR A 394 16.80 0.19 -30.97
CA TYR A 394 18.06 -0.21 -30.33
C TYR A 394 18.31 0.50 -28.99
N LYS A 395 18.02 1.81 -28.88
CA LYS A 395 18.16 2.56 -27.63
C LYS A 395 17.20 2.06 -26.56
N LEU A 396 15.94 1.82 -26.91
CA LEU A 396 14.93 1.30 -25.99
C LEU A 396 15.27 -0.12 -25.55
N TRP A 397 15.75 -0.98 -26.43
CA TRP A 397 16.19 -2.33 -26.12
C TRP A 397 17.43 -2.33 -25.22
N LYS A 398 18.43 -1.50 -25.52
CA LYS A 398 19.64 -1.39 -24.72
C LYS A 398 19.36 -0.99 -23.27
N ASP A 399 18.37 -0.13 -23.07
CA ASP A 399 17.97 0.34 -21.74
C ASP A 399 16.84 -0.51 -21.12
N ASP A 400 16.61 -1.71 -21.64
CA ASP A 400 15.69 -2.71 -21.11
C ASP A 400 14.19 -2.30 -21.10
N TYR A 401 13.75 -1.38 -21.96
CA TYR A 401 12.34 -1.02 -22.10
C TYR A 401 11.56 -2.02 -22.94
N ILE A 402 12.20 -2.59 -23.95
CA ILE A 402 11.60 -3.52 -24.90
C ILE A 402 12.47 -4.76 -25.08
N ASP A 403 11.82 -5.88 -25.39
CA ASP A 403 12.46 -7.13 -25.79
C ASP A 403 12.37 -7.33 -27.31
N THR A 404 13.31 -8.09 -27.86
CA THR A 404 13.29 -8.48 -29.27
C THR A 404 13.36 -9.99 -29.41
N GLU A 405 12.50 -10.53 -30.30
CA GLU A 405 12.53 -11.92 -30.72
C GLU A 405 12.90 -11.97 -32.19
N ARG A 406 13.86 -12.84 -32.53
CA ARG A 406 14.29 -13.07 -33.91
C ARG A 406 13.59 -14.32 -34.46
N ILE A 407 12.79 -14.11 -35.49
CA ILE A 407 12.14 -15.21 -36.20
C ILE A 407 12.86 -15.41 -37.54
N GLN A 408 13.18 -16.68 -37.82
CA GLN A 408 13.69 -17.11 -39.11
C GLN A 408 12.54 -17.78 -39.87
N SER A 409 12.12 -17.20 -40.99
CA SER A 409 11.18 -17.83 -41.90
C SER A 409 11.96 -18.72 -42.87
N GLY A 410 11.94 -20.00 -42.64
CA GLY A 410 12.69 -20.99 -43.42
C GLY A 410 11.80 -22.05 -44.06
N THR A 411 11.39 -21.82 -45.31
CA THR A 411 11.07 -22.87 -46.27
C THR A 411 11.50 -22.40 -47.66
N GLY A 412 12.78 -22.58 -48.00
CA GLY A 412 13.28 -22.21 -49.33
C GLY A 412 14.52 -21.34 -49.32
N THR A 413 15.14 -21.13 -50.45
CA THR A 413 16.42 -20.49 -50.72
C THR A 413 16.61 -19.00 -50.30
N GLY A 414 15.72 -18.47 -49.43
CA GLY A 414 15.83 -17.12 -48.90
C GLY A 414 15.60 -17.08 -47.39
N ASN A 415 16.67 -17.02 -46.59
CA ASN A 415 16.60 -16.78 -45.14
C ASN A 415 16.19 -15.34 -44.89
N SER A 416 14.90 -14.99 -44.85
CA SER A 416 14.44 -13.71 -44.35
C SER A 416 14.35 -13.74 -42.80
N GLN A 417 15.02 -12.80 -42.17
CA GLN A 417 15.06 -12.65 -40.73
C GLN A 417 14.17 -11.48 -40.34
N PHE A 418 13.21 -11.74 -39.47
CA PHE A 418 12.31 -10.71 -38.93
C PHE A 418 12.60 -10.49 -37.45
N PHE A 419 12.56 -9.23 -37.02
CA PHE A 419 12.65 -8.87 -35.63
C PHE A 419 11.27 -8.45 -35.14
N LEU A 420 10.81 -9.13 -34.08
CA LEU A 420 9.60 -8.78 -33.36
C LEU A 420 9.96 -8.06 -32.07
N TRP A 421 9.28 -6.98 -31.79
CA TRP A 421 9.51 -6.10 -30.68
C TRP A 421 8.30 -6.08 -29.78
N ARG A 422 8.49 -6.18 -28.48
CA ARG A 422 7.43 -6.07 -27.48
C ARG A 422 7.93 -5.30 -26.27
N VAL A 423 7.01 -4.70 -25.49
CA VAL A 423 7.35 -4.11 -24.20
C VAL A 423 7.77 -5.23 -23.23
N LYS A 424 8.85 -5.02 -22.50
CA LYS A 424 9.39 -6.01 -21.57
C LYS A 424 8.46 -6.17 -20.37
N ASN A 425 8.09 -7.40 -19.99
CA ASN A 425 7.19 -7.65 -18.86
C ASN A 425 7.77 -7.19 -17.51
N THR A 426 9.10 -7.29 -17.33
CA THR A 426 9.82 -6.87 -16.11
C THR A 426 10.11 -5.37 -16.06
N PHE A 427 9.70 -4.61 -17.08
CA PHE A 427 9.96 -3.18 -17.16
C PHE A 427 9.43 -2.39 -15.95
N ARG A 428 8.24 -2.75 -15.44
CA ARG A 428 7.66 -2.10 -14.27
C ARG A 428 8.51 -2.27 -13.01
N GLU A 429 9.08 -3.44 -12.80
CA GLU A 429 9.96 -3.71 -11.65
C GLU A 429 11.22 -2.84 -11.71
N GLN A 430 11.81 -2.73 -12.89
CA GLN A 430 12.96 -1.85 -13.11
C GLN A 430 12.61 -0.37 -12.96
N PHE A 431 11.41 0.02 -13.39
CA PHE A 431 10.92 1.39 -13.21
C PHE A 431 10.77 1.74 -11.73
N ILE A 432 10.19 0.84 -10.93
CA ILE A 432 10.08 0.98 -9.47
C ILE A 432 11.47 1.08 -8.84
N ASP A 433 12.44 0.24 -9.25
CA ASP A 433 13.82 0.29 -8.74
C ASP A 433 14.50 1.62 -9.07
N ASN A 434 14.29 2.16 -10.26
CA ASN A 434 14.79 3.49 -10.65
C ASN A 434 14.14 4.62 -9.83
N LEU A 435 12.84 4.52 -9.52
CA LEU A 435 12.16 5.46 -8.63
C LEU A 435 12.73 5.39 -7.20
N CYS A 436 12.96 4.18 -6.68
CA CYS A 436 13.61 4.00 -5.37
C CYS A 436 15.02 4.60 -5.34
N HIS A 437 15.80 4.40 -6.40
CA HIS A 437 17.13 5.00 -6.54
C HIS A 437 17.08 6.53 -6.57
N ALA A 438 16.16 7.11 -7.34
CA ALA A 438 15.99 8.56 -7.39
C ALA A 438 15.55 9.14 -6.03
N ALA A 439 14.61 8.49 -5.34
CA ALA A 439 14.18 8.88 -4.00
C ALA A 439 15.33 8.82 -2.99
N LEU A 440 16.15 7.76 -3.04
CA LEU A 440 17.35 7.63 -2.19
C LEU A 440 18.34 8.76 -2.43
N ASN A 441 18.64 9.09 -3.69
CA ASN A 441 19.55 10.17 -4.04
C ASN A 441 19.04 11.53 -3.55
N LEU A 442 17.74 11.81 -3.71
CA LEU A 442 17.13 13.04 -3.22
C LEU A 442 17.24 13.16 -1.69
N ARG A 443 17.03 12.05 -0.94
CA ARG A 443 17.21 12.02 0.52
C ARG A 443 18.66 12.32 0.91
N GLN A 444 19.63 11.69 0.27
CA GLN A 444 21.06 11.91 0.54
C GLN A 444 21.51 13.34 0.23
N MET A 445 20.91 13.97 -0.79
CA MET A 445 21.17 15.38 -1.09
C MET A 445 20.57 16.31 -0.04
N GLY A 446 19.43 15.97 0.55
CA GLY A 446 18.76 16.75 1.60
C GLY A 446 19.45 16.67 2.96
N SER A 447 20.26 15.65 3.22
CA SER A 447 20.95 15.44 4.51
C SER A 447 22.28 16.22 4.64
N LYS A 448 22.80 16.79 3.54
CA LYS A 448 24.01 17.61 3.58
C LYS A 448 23.67 19.02 4.08
N ASP A 449 24.09 19.33 5.30
CA ASP A 449 23.93 20.64 5.92
C ASP A 449 24.74 21.71 5.18
N ASP A 450 24.04 22.58 4.45
CA ASP A 450 24.63 23.76 3.87
C ASP A 450 23.63 24.93 4.00
N THR A 451 24.01 25.95 4.73
CA THR A 451 23.17 27.12 5.07
C THR A 451 22.67 27.92 3.87
N LYS A 452 23.27 27.75 2.70
CA LYS A 452 22.81 28.31 1.40
C LYS A 452 21.63 27.58 0.79
N LEU A 453 21.10 26.56 1.46
CA LEU A 453 20.22 25.52 0.89
C LEU A 453 18.74 25.63 1.29
N ARG A 454 18.29 26.65 2.01
CA ARG A 454 16.87 26.74 2.43
C ARG A 454 15.91 26.66 1.23
N ASN A 455 16.21 27.35 0.13
CA ASN A 455 15.40 27.28 -1.09
C ASN A 455 15.56 25.94 -1.81
N ARG A 456 16.78 25.38 -1.81
CA ARG A 456 17.05 24.05 -2.37
C ARG A 456 16.38 22.95 -1.56
N LYS A 457 16.32 23.07 -0.22
CA LYS A 457 15.63 22.13 0.66
C LYS A 457 14.14 22.01 0.30
N ASN A 458 13.45 23.13 0.09
CA ASN A 458 12.04 23.13 -0.32
C ASN A 458 11.85 22.47 -1.70
N ILE A 459 12.73 22.72 -2.65
CA ILE A 459 12.70 22.07 -3.98
C ILE A 459 12.92 20.56 -3.84
N LEU A 460 13.88 20.13 -3.00
CA LEU A 460 14.16 18.71 -2.76
C LEU A 460 13.00 18.01 -2.06
N ILE A 461 12.35 18.65 -1.07
CA ILE A 461 11.16 18.10 -0.42
C ILE A 461 10.03 17.94 -1.44
N LEU A 462 9.78 18.95 -2.29
CA LEU A 462 8.76 18.87 -3.32
C LEU A 462 9.07 17.77 -4.34
N ALA A 463 10.35 17.64 -4.76
CA ALA A 463 10.78 16.58 -5.65
C ALA A 463 10.57 15.19 -5.00
N LEU A 464 10.94 15.04 -3.72
CA LEU A 464 10.75 13.80 -2.96
C LEU A 464 9.27 13.43 -2.85
N THR A 465 8.40 14.41 -2.58
CA THR A 465 6.95 14.19 -2.52
C THR A 465 6.38 13.70 -3.85
N ARG A 466 6.79 14.31 -4.98
CA ARG A 466 6.37 13.87 -6.32
C ARG A 466 6.89 12.48 -6.67
N HIS A 467 8.11 12.15 -6.28
CA HIS A 467 8.64 10.79 -6.45
C HIS A 467 7.89 9.76 -5.61
N ASP A 468 7.49 10.12 -4.39
CA ASP A 468 6.67 9.27 -3.55
C ASP A 468 5.26 9.09 -4.15
N ASP A 469 4.66 10.11 -4.78
CA ASP A 469 3.40 9.97 -5.52
C ASP A 469 3.54 8.96 -6.67
N SER A 470 4.65 9.01 -7.42
CA SER A 470 4.93 8.01 -8.47
C SER A 470 5.17 6.61 -7.88
N LEU A 471 5.88 6.48 -6.76
CA LEU A 471 6.05 5.20 -6.06
C LEU A 471 4.71 4.62 -5.61
N MET A 472 3.82 5.43 -5.02
CA MET A 472 2.48 5.00 -4.63
C MET A 472 1.67 4.50 -5.83
N LEU A 473 1.73 5.22 -6.95
CA LEU A 473 1.03 4.84 -8.18
C LEU A 473 1.44 3.45 -8.68
N PHE A 474 2.72 3.11 -8.61
CA PHE A 474 3.24 1.85 -9.17
C PHE A 474 3.22 0.68 -8.18
N GLN A 475 3.28 0.94 -6.89
CA GLN A 475 3.44 -0.07 -5.85
C GLN A 475 2.18 -0.29 -5.01
N ASP A 476 1.49 0.79 -4.61
CA ASP A 476 0.39 0.66 -3.65
C ASP A 476 -1.00 0.70 -4.30
N PHE A 477 -1.15 1.40 -5.41
CA PHE A 477 -2.42 1.51 -6.13
C PHE A 477 -2.58 0.39 -7.14
#